data_e87602aa62d1757c99683fb18e392166
#
_entry.id   e87602aa62d1757c99683fb18e392166
#
_cell.length_a   1.000
_cell.length_b   1.000
_cell.length_c   1.000
_cell.angle_alpha   90.00
_cell.angle_beta   90.00
_cell.angle_gamma   90.00
#
_symmetry.space_group_name_H-M   'P 1'
#
loop_
_entity.id
_entity.type
_entity.pdbx_description
1 polymer ?
#
loop_
_entity_poly.entity_id
_entity_poly.type
_entity_poly.pdbx_seq_one_letter_code
_entity_poly.pdbx_strand_id
1 'polypeptide(L)'
;TKLVVLIDDLDRCLPNTAIETLEAIRLFLFVPKTAFIIAADEAMIEYAVKQHFPDLPAASGPMTYARYYLEKLIQVPFRIPALGYTETQTYVTLVLAQAVLGEEDDGFKKLLPKARECLVQPWGGAVLDHKLAKECLFTGGRGDLPSELSEVITLSQQISRVLTDGTKGNPRQIKRFLNSLLIRNEVATARGLSSHIKKPILAKIMLAEAFNPTFYDQLTRATYADRDGKPKEVTALEQAVRVQVA
;
A
#
# COMPACT_ATOMS: atom_id res chain seq x y z
N THR A 1 -22.36 32.32 0.26
CA THR A 1 -21.03 31.69 0.34
C THR A 1 -21.09 30.50 1.28
N LYS A 2 -20.48 29.37 0.94
CA LYS A 2 -20.31 28.19 1.80
C LYS A 2 -18.82 28.12 2.18
N LEU A 3 -18.51 27.80 3.44
CA LEU A 3 -17.16 27.60 3.93
C LEU A 3 -16.94 26.09 4.16
N VAL A 4 -15.88 25.53 3.57
CA VAL A 4 -15.42 24.16 3.84
C VAL A 4 -13.99 24.26 4.35
N VAL A 5 -13.76 23.75 5.55
CA VAL A 5 -12.44 23.73 6.20
C VAL A 5 -11.93 22.30 6.16
N LEU A 6 -10.74 22.10 5.58
CA LEU A 6 -10.06 20.81 5.51
C LEU A 6 -8.94 20.81 6.55
N ILE A 7 -8.95 19.79 7.42
CA ILE A 7 -7.95 19.61 8.49
C ILE A 7 -7.31 18.24 8.28
N ASP A 8 -6.01 18.24 8.06
CA ASP A 8 -5.21 17.02 7.90
C ASP A 8 -4.13 16.93 8.98
N ASP A 9 -3.57 15.74 9.18
CA ASP A 9 -2.47 15.46 10.10
C ASP A 9 -2.75 15.80 11.59
N LEU A 10 -4.00 15.83 12.01
CA LEU A 10 -4.36 16.08 13.41
C LEU A 10 -3.80 15.00 14.36
N ASP A 11 -3.67 13.77 13.86
CA ASP A 11 -3.10 12.63 14.57
C ASP A 11 -1.57 12.73 14.78
N ARG A 12 -0.89 13.69 14.13
CA ARG A 12 0.54 13.98 14.32
C ARG A 12 0.80 15.06 15.37
N CYS A 13 -0.24 15.72 15.84
CA CYS A 13 -0.12 16.71 16.90
C CYS A 13 0.12 16.04 18.26
N LEU A 14 0.64 16.82 19.22
CA LEU A 14 0.64 16.38 20.62
C LEU A 14 -0.80 16.11 21.08
N PRO A 15 -1.04 15.14 21.96
CA PRO A 15 -2.39 14.76 22.41
C PRO A 15 -3.23 15.96 22.86
N ASN A 16 -2.67 16.84 23.67
CA ASN A 16 -3.37 18.04 24.16
C ASN A 16 -3.76 18.98 23.01
N THR A 17 -2.84 19.25 22.08
CA THR A 17 -3.10 20.12 20.93
C THR A 17 -4.17 19.53 20.01
N ALA A 18 -4.16 18.23 19.80
CA ALA A 18 -5.19 17.55 19.00
C ALA A 18 -6.58 17.73 19.62
N ILE A 19 -6.71 17.55 20.95
CA ILE A 19 -7.99 17.71 21.65
C ILE A 19 -8.43 19.17 21.71
N GLU A 20 -7.55 20.11 21.99
CA GLU A 20 -7.85 21.56 21.96
C GLU A 20 -8.33 22.00 20.58
N THR A 21 -7.72 21.46 19.52
CA THR A 21 -8.18 21.73 18.13
C THR A 21 -9.59 21.19 17.88
N LEU A 22 -9.87 19.95 18.31
CA LEU A 22 -11.20 19.37 18.19
C LEU A 22 -12.25 20.14 18.99
N GLU A 23 -11.94 20.57 20.21
CA GLU A 23 -12.83 21.42 21.01
C GLU A 23 -13.05 22.80 20.36
N ALA A 24 -12.03 23.39 19.77
CA ALA A 24 -12.18 24.63 19.01
C ALA A 24 -13.12 24.46 17.80
N ILE A 25 -12.95 23.37 17.04
CA ILE A 25 -13.83 23.04 15.90
C ILE A 25 -15.27 22.91 16.37
N ARG A 26 -15.49 22.26 17.52
CA ARG A 26 -16.83 22.08 18.10
C ARG A 26 -17.60 23.39 18.27
N LEU A 27 -16.92 24.48 18.62
CA LEU A 27 -17.54 25.79 18.77
C LEU A 27 -18.08 26.34 17.44
N PHE A 28 -17.51 25.91 16.31
CA PHE A 28 -17.90 26.37 14.98
C PHE A 28 -18.86 25.41 14.24
N LEU A 29 -19.15 24.23 14.79
CA LEU A 29 -20.03 23.24 14.12
C LEU A 29 -21.45 23.76 13.85
N PHE A 30 -21.92 24.75 14.60
CA PHE A 30 -23.25 25.34 14.46
C PHE A 30 -23.28 26.59 13.58
N VAL A 31 -22.14 27.00 13.02
CA VAL A 31 -22.10 28.17 12.12
C VAL A 31 -22.77 27.77 10.78
N PRO A 32 -23.82 28.49 10.36
CA PRO A 32 -24.55 28.17 9.14
C PRO A 32 -23.62 28.16 7.91
N LYS A 33 -23.83 27.17 7.03
CA LYS A 33 -23.08 27.02 5.76
C LYS A 33 -21.57 26.74 5.94
N THR A 34 -21.18 26.24 7.11
CA THR A 34 -19.80 25.81 7.40
C THR A 34 -19.75 24.28 7.52
N ALA A 35 -18.73 23.66 6.95
CA ALA A 35 -18.43 22.25 7.09
C ALA A 35 -16.93 22.04 7.37
N PHE A 36 -16.63 21.07 8.24
CA PHE A 36 -15.27 20.65 8.55
C PHE A 36 -15.07 19.22 8.05
N ILE A 37 -13.98 18.97 7.34
CA ILE A 37 -13.55 17.64 6.93
C ILE A 37 -12.20 17.39 7.62
N ILE A 38 -12.18 16.39 8.52
CA ILE A 38 -11.01 16.06 9.33
C ILE A 38 -10.47 14.71 8.84
N ALA A 39 -9.22 14.70 8.41
CA ALA A 39 -8.49 13.48 8.08
C ALA A 39 -7.51 13.16 9.22
N ALA A 40 -7.72 12.02 9.89
CA ALA A 40 -6.89 11.58 11.01
C ALA A 40 -6.98 10.07 11.21
N ASP A 41 -5.97 9.50 11.87
CA ASP A 41 -6.03 8.11 12.36
C ASP A 41 -6.89 8.03 13.62
N GLU A 42 -8.01 7.28 13.55
CA GLU A 42 -8.97 7.15 14.65
C GLU A 42 -8.30 6.64 15.94
N ALA A 43 -7.39 5.66 15.84
CA ALA A 43 -6.73 5.08 17.00
C ALA A 43 -5.78 6.07 17.69
N MET A 44 -5.11 6.92 16.91
CA MET A 44 -4.24 7.99 17.45
C MET A 44 -5.05 9.08 18.14
N ILE A 45 -6.21 9.43 17.59
CA ILE A 45 -7.11 10.40 18.25
C ILE A 45 -7.73 9.79 19.53
N GLU A 46 -8.16 8.52 19.49
CA GLU A 46 -8.60 7.83 20.71
C GLU A 46 -7.51 7.81 21.80
N TYR A 47 -6.26 7.59 21.41
CA TYR A 47 -5.12 7.69 22.32
C TYR A 47 -4.97 9.10 22.90
N ALA A 48 -5.07 10.14 22.07
CA ALA A 48 -5.00 11.53 22.50
C ALA A 48 -6.10 11.86 23.52
N VAL A 49 -7.33 11.39 23.29
CA VAL A 49 -8.45 11.55 24.26
C VAL A 49 -8.11 10.88 25.60
N LYS A 50 -7.59 9.66 25.60
CA LYS A 50 -7.20 8.94 26.83
C LYS A 50 -6.10 9.65 27.60
N GLN A 51 -5.13 10.23 26.89
CA GLN A 51 -4.03 10.99 27.52
C GLN A 51 -4.50 12.32 28.09
N HIS A 52 -5.44 12.98 27.42
CA HIS A 52 -5.99 14.26 27.87
C HIS A 52 -6.94 14.10 29.06
N PHE A 53 -7.67 12.98 29.12
CA PHE A 53 -8.62 12.64 30.19
C PHE A 53 -8.22 11.33 30.88
N PRO A 54 -7.17 11.31 31.71
CA PRO A 54 -6.64 10.07 32.31
C PRO A 54 -7.63 9.38 33.28
N ASP A 55 -8.52 10.13 33.90
CA ASP A 55 -9.49 9.63 34.89
C ASP A 55 -10.79 9.11 34.28
N LEU A 56 -10.86 8.94 32.94
CA LEU A 56 -12.02 8.34 32.32
C LEU A 56 -12.24 6.92 32.83
N PRO A 57 -13.45 6.58 33.32
CA PRO A 57 -13.73 5.26 33.84
C PRO A 57 -13.56 4.20 32.75
N ALA A 58 -13.21 2.97 33.16
CA ALA A 58 -13.20 1.83 32.26
C ALA A 58 -14.60 1.61 31.69
N ALA A 59 -14.73 1.55 30.37
CA ALA A 59 -16.02 1.33 29.73
C ALA A 59 -16.52 -0.09 30.06
N SER A 60 -17.77 -0.20 30.48
CA SER A 60 -18.41 -1.48 30.77
C SER A 60 -18.91 -2.22 29.53
N GLY A 61 -18.50 -1.79 28.30
CA GLY A 61 -18.98 -2.31 27.03
C GLY A 61 -17.91 -2.31 25.94
N PRO A 62 -18.26 -2.68 24.69
CA PRO A 62 -17.35 -2.79 23.56
C PRO A 62 -16.76 -1.47 23.10
N MET A 63 -17.31 -0.33 23.55
CA MET A 63 -16.85 1.00 23.18
C MET A 63 -16.14 1.69 24.35
N THR A 64 -15.01 2.32 24.05
CA THR A 64 -14.25 3.12 25.03
C THR A 64 -14.90 4.50 25.22
N TYR A 65 -14.72 5.14 26.40
CA TYR A 65 -15.15 6.52 26.59
C TYR A 65 -14.55 7.50 25.57
N ALA A 66 -13.32 7.25 25.15
CA ALA A 66 -12.69 8.03 24.10
C ALA A 66 -13.50 7.99 22.80
N ARG A 67 -14.06 6.83 22.45
CA ARG A 67 -14.90 6.67 21.27
C ARG A 67 -16.24 7.37 21.41
N TYR A 68 -16.88 7.28 22.56
CA TYR A 68 -18.10 8.08 22.84
C TYR A 68 -17.85 9.58 22.76
N TYR A 69 -16.68 10.05 23.21
CA TYR A 69 -16.30 11.45 23.09
C TYR A 69 -16.21 11.85 21.62
N LEU A 70 -15.54 11.06 20.79
CA LEU A 70 -15.43 11.32 19.35
C LEU A 70 -16.76 11.28 18.62
N GLU A 71 -17.65 10.35 18.96
CA GLU A 71 -19.00 10.26 18.37
C GLU A 71 -19.85 11.52 18.62
N LYS A 72 -19.59 12.24 19.72
CA LYS A 72 -20.26 13.52 19.98
C LYS A 72 -19.71 14.68 19.15
N LEU A 73 -18.47 14.56 18.70
CA LEU A 73 -17.79 15.59 17.91
C LEU A 73 -17.97 15.36 16.41
N ILE A 74 -17.85 14.11 15.98
CA ILE A 74 -17.85 13.72 14.57
C ILE A 74 -19.27 13.29 14.17
N GLN A 75 -19.93 14.12 13.40
CA GLN A 75 -21.31 13.86 12.95
C GLN A 75 -21.39 12.74 11.90
N VAL A 76 -20.42 12.65 11.02
CA VAL A 76 -20.37 11.66 9.94
C VAL A 76 -18.98 11.02 9.90
N PRO A 77 -18.76 9.90 10.60
CA PRO A 77 -17.52 9.15 10.49
C PRO A 77 -17.47 8.41 9.16
N PHE A 78 -16.39 8.57 8.42
CA PHE A 78 -16.14 7.86 7.17
C PHE A 78 -14.74 7.22 7.20
N ARG A 79 -14.68 5.90 7.02
CA ARG A 79 -13.43 5.18 6.90
C ARG A 79 -13.10 4.94 5.43
N ILE A 80 -11.92 5.36 5.01
CA ILE A 80 -11.40 5.03 3.68
C ILE A 80 -11.14 3.53 3.65
N PRO A 81 -11.78 2.77 2.72
CA PRO A 81 -11.56 1.34 2.63
C PRO A 81 -10.09 1.01 2.31
N ALA A 82 -9.59 -0.07 2.89
CA ALA A 82 -8.31 -0.64 2.49
C ALA A 82 -8.42 -1.20 1.06
N LEU A 83 -7.30 -1.21 0.33
CA LEU A 83 -7.25 -1.82 -1.00
C LEU A 83 -7.39 -3.34 -0.88
N GLY A 84 -8.28 -3.91 -1.67
CA GLY A 84 -8.36 -5.35 -1.90
C GLY A 84 -7.25 -5.82 -2.84
N TYR A 85 -7.28 -7.11 -3.19
CA TYR A 85 -6.25 -7.70 -4.05
C TYR A 85 -6.21 -7.06 -5.46
N THR A 86 -7.37 -6.91 -6.09
CA THR A 86 -7.50 -6.35 -7.44
C THR A 86 -7.04 -4.90 -7.50
N GLU A 87 -7.46 -4.10 -6.50
CA GLU A 87 -7.05 -2.70 -6.38
C GLU A 87 -5.56 -2.58 -6.10
N THR A 88 -5.02 -3.44 -5.23
CA THR A 88 -3.58 -3.48 -4.96
C THR A 88 -2.80 -3.82 -6.22
N GLN A 89 -3.21 -4.83 -6.99
CA GLN A 89 -2.53 -5.20 -8.21
C GLN A 89 -2.55 -4.05 -9.24
N THR A 90 -3.68 -3.42 -9.45
CA THR A 90 -3.80 -2.26 -10.34
C THR A 90 -2.92 -1.10 -9.87
N TYR A 91 -2.92 -0.82 -8.57
CA TYR A 91 -2.10 0.23 -7.97
C TYR A 91 -0.60 -0.04 -8.11
N VAL A 92 -0.15 -1.28 -7.81
CA VAL A 92 1.25 -1.71 -7.98
C VAL A 92 1.67 -1.59 -9.43
N THR A 93 0.83 -2.07 -10.38
CA THR A 93 1.10 -1.97 -11.81
C THR A 93 1.28 -0.51 -12.23
N LEU A 94 0.40 0.39 -11.81
CA LEU A 94 0.50 1.81 -12.16
C LEU A 94 1.77 2.47 -11.59
N VAL A 95 2.08 2.23 -10.31
CA VAL A 95 3.27 2.83 -9.67
C VAL A 95 4.55 2.35 -10.35
N LEU A 96 4.65 1.06 -10.67
CA LEU A 96 5.83 0.52 -11.38
C LEU A 96 5.87 0.94 -12.85
N ALA A 97 4.72 1.02 -13.54
CA ALA A 97 4.66 1.51 -14.91
C ALA A 97 5.05 2.99 -15.01
N GLN A 98 4.63 3.82 -14.05
CA GLN A 98 5.06 5.21 -13.95
C GLN A 98 6.58 5.34 -13.79
N ALA A 99 7.19 4.46 -12.98
CA ALA A 99 8.63 4.48 -12.77
C ALA A 99 9.43 4.08 -14.01
N VAL A 100 8.86 3.24 -14.89
CA VAL A 100 9.52 2.73 -16.10
C VAL A 100 9.27 3.63 -17.32
N LEU A 101 8.01 4.04 -17.53
CA LEU A 101 7.62 4.82 -18.69
C LEU A 101 7.76 6.33 -18.48
N GLY A 102 7.63 6.78 -17.23
CA GLY A 102 7.53 8.20 -16.88
C GLY A 102 6.08 8.69 -16.86
N GLU A 103 5.84 9.77 -16.10
CA GLU A 103 4.50 10.33 -15.90
C GLU A 103 3.94 10.98 -17.17
N GLU A 104 4.82 11.56 -17.98
CA GLU A 104 4.45 12.26 -19.23
C GLU A 104 4.31 11.34 -20.44
N ASP A 105 4.66 10.07 -20.33
CA ASP A 105 4.59 9.09 -21.41
C ASP A 105 3.14 8.87 -21.87
N ASP A 106 2.93 8.87 -23.19
CA ASP A 106 1.60 8.70 -23.82
C ASP A 106 1.03 7.31 -23.54
N GLY A 107 1.86 6.28 -23.46
CA GLY A 107 1.45 4.92 -23.11
C GLY A 107 0.94 4.88 -21.67
N PHE A 108 1.68 5.49 -20.72
CA PHE A 108 1.24 5.58 -19.35
C PHE A 108 -0.08 6.34 -19.20
N LYS A 109 -0.22 7.48 -19.90
CA LYS A 109 -1.47 8.28 -19.91
C LYS A 109 -2.68 7.48 -20.45
N LYS A 110 -2.49 6.58 -21.40
CA LYS A 110 -3.54 5.69 -21.90
C LYS A 110 -3.94 4.59 -20.92
N LEU A 111 -3.03 4.14 -20.06
CA LEU A 111 -3.33 3.14 -19.02
C LEU A 111 -4.21 3.70 -17.90
N LEU A 112 -4.07 4.97 -17.55
CA LEU A 112 -4.76 5.59 -16.41
C LEU A 112 -6.30 5.49 -16.45
N PRO A 113 -6.99 5.86 -17.55
CA PRO A 113 -8.45 5.75 -17.62
C PRO A 113 -8.92 4.31 -17.44
N LYS A 114 -8.20 3.35 -18.02
CA LYS A 114 -8.56 1.93 -17.95
C LYS A 114 -8.34 1.34 -16.58
N ALA A 115 -7.23 1.69 -15.95
CA ALA A 115 -6.98 1.36 -14.54
C ALA A 115 -8.08 1.91 -13.63
N ARG A 116 -8.54 3.14 -13.89
CA ARG A 116 -9.66 3.73 -13.16
C ARG A 116 -10.96 2.94 -13.34
N GLU A 117 -11.27 2.49 -14.55
CA GLU A 117 -12.43 1.62 -14.81
C GLU A 117 -12.35 0.32 -13.98
N CYS A 118 -11.18 -0.34 -13.93
CA CYS A 118 -10.96 -1.53 -13.11
C CYS A 118 -11.23 -1.26 -11.62
N LEU A 119 -10.83 -0.07 -11.13
CA LEU A 119 -11.01 0.31 -9.71
C LEU A 119 -12.45 0.69 -9.37
N VAL A 120 -13.22 1.22 -10.33
CA VAL A 120 -14.64 1.58 -10.12
C VAL A 120 -15.53 0.35 -10.02
N GLN A 121 -15.15 -0.76 -10.67
CA GLN A 121 -15.91 -2.01 -10.66
C GLN A 121 -15.02 -3.20 -10.26
N PRO A 122 -14.49 -3.23 -9.03
CA PRO A 122 -13.56 -4.28 -8.60
C PRO A 122 -14.17 -5.68 -8.60
N TRP A 123 -15.50 -5.79 -8.44
CA TRP A 123 -16.26 -7.04 -8.55
C TRP A 123 -16.38 -7.56 -9.99
N GLY A 124 -16.11 -6.76 -11.00
CA GLY A 124 -16.09 -7.15 -12.41
C GLY A 124 -14.90 -8.03 -12.81
N GLY A 125 -13.96 -8.26 -11.88
CA GLY A 125 -12.78 -9.10 -12.10
C GLY A 125 -11.77 -8.54 -13.11
N ALA A 126 -12.00 -7.35 -13.63
CA ALA A 126 -11.06 -6.70 -14.55
C ALA A 126 -9.85 -6.18 -13.78
N VAL A 127 -8.66 -6.63 -14.18
CA VAL A 127 -7.38 -6.23 -13.61
C VAL A 127 -6.51 -5.69 -14.74
N LEU A 128 -5.66 -4.73 -14.45
CA LEU A 128 -4.69 -4.22 -15.41
C LEU A 128 -3.61 -5.29 -15.68
N ASP A 129 -3.96 -6.25 -16.56
CA ASP A 129 -3.09 -7.33 -17.00
C ASP A 129 -2.46 -7.05 -18.38
N HIS A 130 -1.70 -8.00 -18.91
CA HIS A 130 -1.07 -7.89 -20.23
C HIS A 130 -2.08 -7.69 -21.35
N LYS A 131 -3.25 -8.34 -21.29
CA LYS A 131 -4.28 -8.25 -22.31
C LYS A 131 -4.87 -6.84 -22.33
N LEU A 132 -5.27 -6.35 -21.17
CA LEU A 132 -5.86 -5.03 -21.02
C LEU A 132 -4.86 -3.92 -21.35
N ALA A 133 -3.59 -4.08 -20.97
CA ALA A 133 -2.53 -3.14 -21.33
C ALA A 133 -2.30 -3.09 -22.86
N LYS A 134 -2.32 -4.23 -23.56
CA LYS A 134 -2.24 -4.27 -25.02
C LYS A 134 -3.42 -3.56 -25.69
N GLU A 135 -4.64 -3.79 -25.20
CA GLU A 135 -5.85 -3.12 -25.71
C GLU A 135 -5.78 -1.60 -25.53
N CYS A 136 -5.17 -1.12 -24.44
CA CYS A 136 -5.01 0.32 -24.20
C CYS A 136 -3.98 0.98 -25.11
N LEU A 137 -2.87 0.29 -25.34
CA LEU A 137 -1.73 0.88 -26.04
C LEU A 137 -1.85 0.77 -27.57
N PHE A 138 -2.50 -0.28 -28.06
CA PHE A 138 -2.56 -0.59 -29.48
C PHE A 138 -4.00 -0.71 -29.99
N THR A 139 -4.31 0.01 -31.06
CA THR A 139 -5.62 -0.09 -31.71
C THR A 139 -5.86 -1.52 -32.20
N GLY A 140 -6.90 -2.16 -31.66
CA GLY A 140 -7.23 -3.56 -32.00
C GLY A 140 -6.39 -4.61 -31.27
N GLY A 141 -5.60 -4.21 -30.24
CA GLY A 141 -4.80 -5.13 -29.43
C GLY A 141 -3.64 -5.81 -30.18
N ARG A 142 -3.32 -5.34 -31.39
CA ARG A 142 -2.25 -5.88 -32.23
C ARG A 142 -0.96 -5.09 -32.01
N GLY A 143 -0.07 -5.62 -31.24
CA GLY A 143 1.25 -5.06 -30.91
C GLY A 143 1.83 -5.77 -29.71
N ASP A 144 3.15 -5.68 -29.56
CA ASP A 144 3.82 -6.24 -28.41
C ASP A 144 4.08 -5.15 -27.37
N LEU A 145 3.77 -5.45 -26.13
CA LEU A 145 4.09 -4.55 -25.02
C LEU A 145 5.60 -4.34 -24.95
N PRO A 146 6.07 -3.13 -24.60
CA PRO A 146 7.46 -2.94 -24.23
C PRO A 146 7.87 -3.98 -23.18
N SER A 147 9.05 -4.58 -23.36
CA SER A 147 9.54 -5.63 -22.46
C SER A 147 9.49 -5.22 -20.98
N GLU A 148 9.88 -3.98 -20.70
CA GLU A 148 9.88 -3.39 -19.37
C GLU A 148 8.48 -3.30 -18.76
N LEU A 149 7.47 -2.91 -19.54
CA LEU A 149 6.08 -2.87 -19.09
C LEU A 149 5.52 -4.27 -18.86
N SER A 150 5.86 -5.22 -19.72
CA SER A 150 5.49 -6.63 -19.55
C SER A 150 6.07 -7.23 -18.26
N GLU A 151 7.34 -6.94 -17.96
CA GLU A 151 7.98 -7.33 -16.70
C GLU A 151 7.30 -6.70 -15.48
N VAL A 152 6.93 -5.43 -15.56
CA VAL A 152 6.19 -4.72 -14.50
C VAL A 152 4.86 -5.40 -14.21
N ILE A 153 4.07 -5.72 -15.24
CA ILE A 153 2.77 -6.38 -15.08
C ILE A 153 2.96 -7.77 -14.45
N THR A 154 3.92 -8.55 -14.93
CA THR A 154 4.23 -9.86 -14.37
C THR A 154 4.65 -9.76 -12.90
N LEU A 155 5.53 -8.82 -12.58
CA LEU A 155 5.97 -8.58 -11.20
C LEU A 155 4.80 -8.19 -10.30
N SER A 156 3.92 -7.29 -10.77
CA SER A 156 2.75 -6.86 -9.99
C SER A 156 1.83 -8.04 -9.65
N GLN A 157 1.59 -8.94 -10.60
CA GLN A 157 0.81 -10.15 -10.38
C GLN A 157 1.43 -11.06 -9.31
N GLN A 158 2.75 -11.18 -9.30
CA GLN A 158 3.47 -12.04 -8.36
C GLN A 158 3.49 -11.51 -6.92
N ILE A 159 3.56 -10.18 -6.73
CA ILE A 159 3.77 -9.60 -5.40
C ILE A 159 2.50 -9.04 -4.75
N SER A 160 1.47 -8.72 -5.53
CA SER A 160 0.31 -7.97 -5.02
C SER A 160 -0.44 -8.70 -3.91
N ARG A 161 -0.56 -10.04 -3.99
CA ARG A 161 -1.25 -10.81 -2.95
C ARG A 161 -0.56 -10.69 -1.60
N VAL A 162 0.75 -10.91 -1.58
CA VAL A 162 1.54 -10.84 -0.34
C VAL A 162 1.59 -9.39 0.19
N LEU A 163 1.65 -8.40 -0.72
CA LEU A 163 1.58 -6.99 -0.34
C LEU A 163 0.22 -6.63 0.27
N THR A 164 -0.89 -7.09 -0.31
CA THR A 164 -2.23 -6.83 0.22
C THR A 164 -2.36 -7.37 1.64
N ASP A 165 -1.99 -8.63 1.83
CA ASP A 165 -2.10 -9.30 3.14
C ASP A 165 -1.17 -8.67 4.17
N GLY A 166 0.10 -8.45 3.81
CA GLY A 166 1.13 -7.92 4.71
C GLY A 166 0.91 -6.45 5.10
N THR A 167 0.38 -5.64 4.19
CA THR A 167 0.11 -4.21 4.44
C THR A 167 -1.35 -3.94 4.86
N LYS A 168 -2.18 -4.98 4.91
CA LYS A 168 -3.65 -4.86 5.10
C LYS A 168 -4.26 -3.87 4.11
N GLY A 169 -3.78 -3.88 2.87
CA GLY A 169 -4.25 -3.00 1.81
C GLY A 169 -3.96 -1.50 2.00
N ASN A 170 -2.98 -1.14 2.82
CA ASN A 170 -2.60 0.26 3.04
C ASN A 170 -1.76 0.80 1.88
N PRO A 171 -2.27 1.74 1.05
CA PRO A 171 -1.57 2.22 -0.15
C PRO A 171 -0.26 2.94 0.18
N ARG A 172 -0.16 3.61 1.34
CA ARG A 172 1.07 4.28 1.79
C ARG A 172 2.18 3.26 2.07
N GLN A 173 1.85 2.14 2.72
CA GLN A 173 2.81 1.07 3.00
C GLN A 173 3.23 0.36 1.72
N ILE A 174 2.27 0.08 0.81
CA ILE A 174 2.55 -0.49 -0.51
C ILE A 174 3.52 0.41 -1.29
N LYS A 175 3.24 1.72 -1.37
CA LYS A 175 4.12 2.69 -2.06
C LYS A 175 5.52 2.73 -1.45
N ARG A 176 5.63 2.71 -0.12
CA ARG A 176 6.94 2.67 0.56
C ARG A 176 7.74 1.42 0.21
N PHE A 177 7.08 0.26 0.16
CA PHE A 177 7.71 -1.00 -0.26
C PHE A 177 8.22 -0.89 -1.71
N LEU A 178 7.38 -0.43 -2.63
CA LEU A 178 7.75 -0.27 -4.04
C LEU A 178 8.89 0.72 -4.24
N ASN A 179 8.87 1.86 -3.56
CA ASN A 179 9.98 2.81 -3.60
C ASN A 179 11.30 2.18 -3.10
N SER A 180 11.24 1.41 -2.00
CA SER A 180 12.42 0.70 -1.50
C SER A 180 12.91 -0.36 -2.49
N LEU A 181 12.02 -1.06 -3.18
CA LEU A 181 12.37 -2.02 -4.23
C LEU A 181 13.06 -1.33 -5.40
N LEU A 182 12.53 -0.21 -5.88
CA LEU A 182 13.12 0.54 -6.97
C LEU A 182 14.52 1.07 -6.59
N ILE A 183 14.68 1.66 -5.41
CA ILE A 183 15.96 2.16 -4.93
C ILE A 183 16.98 1.02 -4.81
N ARG A 184 16.61 -0.12 -4.20
CA ARG A 184 17.53 -1.27 -4.08
C ARG A 184 17.91 -1.84 -5.44
N ASN A 185 17.00 -1.85 -6.40
CA ASN A 185 17.28 -2.26 -7.77
C ASN A 185 18.27 -1.30 -8.45
N GLU A 186 18.09 0.02 -8.32
CA GLU A 186 19.02 1.03 -8.85
C GLU A 186 20.43 0.90 -8.23
N VAL A 187 20.50 0.68 -6.91
CA VAL A 187 21.78 0.43 -6.22
C VAL A 187 22.46 -0.83 -6.75
N ALA A 188 21.71 -1.90 -6.99
CA ALA A 188 22.25 -3.14 -7.57
C ALA A 188 22.78 -2.89 -8.99
N THR A 189 22.07 -2.12 -9.79
CA THR A 189 22.48 -1.74 -11.15
C THR A 189 23.75 -0.89 -11.12
N ALA A 190 23.79 0.13 -10.28
CA ALA A 190 24.96 0.99 -10.13
C ALA A 190 26.22 0.25 -9.65
N ARG A 191 26.04 -0.87 -8.92
CA ARG A 191 27.13 -1.77 -8.48
C ARG A 191 27.49 -2.85 -9.51
N GLY A 192 26.88 -2.87 -10.69
CA GLY A 192 27.15 -3.89 -11.72
C GLY A 192 26.56 -5.27 -11.41
N LEU A 193 25.61 -5.36 -10.47
CA LEU A 193 25.01 -6.62 -10.01
C LEU A 193 23.74 -7.02 -10.76
N SER A 194 23.33 -6.29 -11.80
CA SER A 194 22.08 -6.51 -12.54
C SER A 194 21.99 -7.90 -13.20
N SER A 195 23.12 -8.51 -13.55
CA SER A 195 23.15 -9.87 -14.09
C SER A 195 22.84 -10.94 -13.04
N HIS A 196 23.10 -10.66 -11.76
CA HIS A 196 22.95 -11.59 -10.64
C HIS A 196 21.67 -11.34 -9.85
N ILE A 197 21.28 -10.08 -9.68
CA ILE A 197 20.10 -9.68 -8.90
C ILE A 197 18.97 -9.29 -9.85
N LYS A 198 18.02 -10.20 -10.03
CA LYS A 198 16.81 -9.94 -10.82
C LYS A 198 15.73 -9.30 -9.94
N LYS A 199 15.06 -8.28 -10.46
CA LYS A 199 14.01 -7.53 -9.75
C LYS A 199 12.94 -8.42 -9.09
N PRO A 200 12.41 -9.50 -9.73
CA PRO A 200 11.45 -10.38 -9.07
C PRO A 200 12.03 -11.14 -7.87
N ILE A 201 13.29 -11.54 -7.92
CA ILE A 201 13.97 -12.24 -6.82
C ILE A 201 14.18 -11.26 -5.66
N LEU A 202 14.67 -10.05 -5.96
CA LEU A 202 14.83 -8.99 -4.97
C LEU A 202 13.50 -8.68 -4.27
N ALA A 203 12.42 -8.55 -5.03
CA ALA A 203 11.08 -8.32 -4.48
C ALA A 203 10.64 -9.43 -3.52
N LYS A 204 10.85 -10.71 -3.87
CA LYS A 204 10.52 -11.85 -3.00
C LYS A 204 11.30 -11.84 -1.69
N ILE A 205 12.60 -11.56 -1.75
CA ILE A 205 13.45 -11.46 -0.55
C ILE A 205 12.99 -10.30 0.33
N MET A 206 12.68 -9.14 -0.25
CA MET A 206 12.15 -7.99 0.47
C MET A 206 10.77 -8.24 1.09
N LEU A 207 9.91 -9.04 0.43
CA LEU A 207 8.64 -9.46 1.01
C LEU A 207 8.84 -10.37 2.23
N ALA A 208 9.81 -11.30 2.15
CA ALA A 208 10.17 -12.13 3.30
C ALA A 208 10.72 -11.27 4.44
N GLU A 209 11.64 -10.36 4.18
CA GLU A 209 12.19 -9.40 5.16
C GLU A 209 11.08 -8.59 5.86
N ALA A 210 10.12 -8.07 5.09
CA ALA A 210 9.09 -7.18 5.59
C ALA A 210 7.96 -7.91 6.35
N PHE A 211 7.54 -9.10 5.90
CA PHE A 211 6.31 -9.74 6.38
C PHE A 211 6.53 -11.10 7.04
N ASN A 212 7.72 -11.67 6.93
CA ASN A 212 8.11 -12.90 7.61
C ASN A 212 9.56 -12.83 8.09
N PRO A 213 9.87 -11.96 9.06
CA PRO A 213 11.25 -11.74 9.52
C PRO A 213 11.90 -13.00 10.07
N THR A 214 11.13 -13.88 10.72
CA THR A 214 11.65 -15.15 11.24
C THR A 214 12.18 -16.04 10.12
N PHE A 215 11.44 -16.17 9.02
CA PHE A 215 11.88 -16.92 7.84
C PHE A 215 13.08 -16.25 7.19
N TYR A 216 13.06 -14.93 7.06
CA TYR A 216 14.18 -14.17 6.48
C TYR A 216 15.48 -14.36 7.29
N ASP A 217 15.40 -14.30 8.61
CA ASP A 217 16.55 -14.53 9.50
C ASP A 217 17.09 -15.96 9.39
N GLN A 218 16.20 -16.95 9.32
CA GLN A 218 16.62 -18.35 9.10
C GLN A 218 17.31 -18.53 7.76
N LEU A 219 16.75 -17.97 6.69
CA LEU A 219 17.33 -17.99 5.35
C LEU A 219 18.73 -17.35 5.34
N THR A 220 18.84 -16.18 5.96
CA THR A 220 20.09 -15.43 6.05
C THR A 220 21.16 -16.21 6.81
N ARG A 221 20.82 -16.79 7.97
CA ARG A 221 21.74 -17.63 8.75
C ARG A 221 22.19 -18.88 7.99
N ALA A 222 21.25 -19.56 7.33
CA ALA A 222 21.56 -20.74 6.52
C ALA A 222 22.52 -20.38 5.36
N THR A 223 22.27 -19.25 4.69
CA THR A 223 23.12 -18.77 3.59
C THR A 223 24.53 -18.41 4.05
N TYR A 224 24.70 -17.79 5.23
CA TYR A 224 26.00 -17.47 5.81
C TYR A 224 26.76 -18.71 6.33
N ALA A 225 26.03 -19.75 6.77
CA ALA A 225 26.64 -21.00 7.25
C ALA A 225 27.13 -21.90 6.11
N ASP A 226 26.57 -21.76 4.93
CA ASP A 226 26.95 -22.55 3.74
C ASP A 226 28.14 -21.90 3.02
N ARG A 227 29.16 -22.70 2.68
CA ARG A 227 30.40 -22.21 2.03
C ARG A 227 30.15 -21.61 0.64
N ASP A 228 29.17 -22.16 -0.07
CA ASP A 228 28.81 -21.75 -1.43
C ASP A 228 27.61 -20.78 -1.46
N GLY A 229 27.09 -20.40 -0.29
CA GLY A 229 25.90 -19.57 -0.16
C GLY A 229 24.63 -20.21 -0.72
N LYS A 230 24.60 -21.55 -0.83
CA LYS A 230 23.47 -22.35 -1.39
C LYS A 230 22.98 -23.39 -0.37
N PRO A 231 22.28 -22.97 0.66
CA PRO A 231 21.83 -23.89 1.70
C PRO A 231 20.93 -24.99 1.12
N LYS A 232 21.17 -26.23 1.55
CA LYS A 232 20.43 -27.42 1.05
C LYS A 232 18.93 -27.31 1.29
N GLU A 233 18.52 -26.67 2.35
CA GLU A 233 17.11 -26.44 2.72
C GLU A 233 16.40 -25.58 1.66
N VAL A 234 17.05 -24.54 1.16
CA VAL A 234 16.51 -23.68 0.10
C VAL A 234 16.38 -24.45 -1.21
N THR A 235 17.41 -25.23 -1.55
CA THR A 235 17.40 -26.06 -2.76
C THR A 235 16.27 -27.11 -2.70
N ALA A 236 16.04 -27.72 -1.53
CA ALA A 236 14.95 -28.66 -1.33
C ALA A 236 13.56 -28.01 -1.46
N LEU A 237 13.38 -26.77 -0.90
CA LEU A 237 12.15 -26.01 -1.05
C LEU A 237 11.88 -25.64 -2.52
N GLU A 238 12.90 -25.20 -3.26
CA GLU A 238 12.76 -24.89 -4.68
C GLU A 238 12.35 -26.10 -5.51
N GLN A 239 12.92 -27.27 -5.21
CA GLN A 239 12.54 -28.53 -5.87
C GLN A 239 11.09 -28.93 -5.55
N ALA A 240 10.68 -28.84 -4.28
CA ALA A 240 9.33 -29.17 -3.86
C ALA A 240 8.27 -28.28 -4.56
N VAL A 241 8.56 -26.98 -4.70
CA VAL A 241 7.66 -26.02 -5.39
C VAL A 241 7.56 -26.34 -6.89
N ARG A 242 8.69 -26.71 -7.53
CA ARG A 242 8.68 -27.09 -8.96
C ARG A 242 7.85 -28.32 -9.25
N VAL A 243 7.83 -29.30 -8.34
CA VAL A 243 7.02 -30.52 -8.47
C VAL A 243 5.53 -30.24 -8.32
N GLN A 244 5.13 -29.23 -7.54
CA GLN A 244 3.71 -28.87 -7.35
C GLN A 244 3.14 -28.03 -8.52
N VAL A 245 3.98 -27.43 -9.34
CA VAL A 245 3.57 -26.53 -10.44
C VAL A 245 3.65 -27.23 -11.82
N ALA A 246 4.22 -28.43 -11.87
CA ALA A 246 4.28 -29.29 -13.06
C ALA A 246 3.08 -30.25 -13.10
#